data_264c95bbeee7c0443cd708dcd585662e
#
_entry.id   264c95bbeee7c0443cd708dcd585662e
#
_cell.length_a   1.000
_cell.length_b   1.000
_cell.length_c   1.000
_cell.angle_alpha   90.00
_cell.angle_beta   90.00
_cell.angle_gamma   90.00
#
_symmetry.space_group_name_H-M   'P 1'
#
loop_
_entity.id
_entity.type
_entity.pdbx_description
1 polymer ?
#
loop_
_entity_poly.entity_id
_entity_poly.type
_entity_poly.pdbx_seq_one_letter_code
_entity_poly.pdbx_strand_id
1 'polypeptide(L)'
;MDTMKRVLEHLDEAKEYFDESQIVGIFLQGSQNYGLDLPGSDVDTKLITVPSFYDIALNKKPVSTTHIRANEEHIDFKDVRLYMETFRKQNLNFLEILFTPYAWVNPLYADQWNRLVEHREAIAHMNPYRAVKSMKGIAMEKFHAMEHPYPSKLEILARMGYDPKQLHHLVR
;
A
#
# COMPACT_ATOMS: atom_id res chain seq x y z
N MET A 1 -18.73 4.95 7.12
CA MET A 1 -18.63 3.77 6.23
C MET A 1 -17.61 2.83 6.86
N ASP A 2 -17.88 1.55 6.93
CA ASP A 2 -16.97 0.61 7.62
C ASP A 2 -15.77 0.32 6.71
N THR A 3 -14.59 0.86 7.06
CA THR A 3 -13.35 0.70 6.31
C THR A 3 -12.96 -0.77 6.18
N MET A 4 -13.11 -1.55 7.26
CA MET A 4 -12.76 -2.97 7.21
C MET A 4 -13.68 -3.75 6.25
N LYS A 5 -14.94 -3.38 6.15
CA LYS A 5 -15.85 -3.98 5.17
C LYS A 5 -15.35 -3.77 3.74
N ARG A 6 -14.90 -2.55 3.39
CA ARG A 6 -14.32 -2.25 2.06
C ARG A 6 -13.04 -3.04 1.81
N VAL A 7 -12.17 -3.19 2.81
CA VAL A 7 -10.96 -4.05 2.70
C VAL A 7 -11.35 -5.49 2.38
N LEU A 8 -12.42 -6.02 2.98
CA LEU A 8 -12.90 -7.38 2.68
C LEU A 8 -13.54 -7.49 1.29
N GLU A 9 -14.23 -6.46 0.82
CA GLU A 9 -14.72 -6.41 -0.57
C GLU A 9 -13.55 -6.44 -1.58
N HIS A 10 -12.43 -5.77 -1.29
CA HIS A 10 -11.20 -5.86 -2.09
C HIS A 10 -10.59 -7.27 -2.06
N LEU A 11 -10.65 -7.96 -0.91
CA LEU A 11 -10.19 -9.34 -0.79
C LEU A 11 -11.03 -10.27 -1.68
N ASP A 12 -12.36 -10.13 -1.65
CA ASP A 12 -13.25 -10.97 -2.44
C ASP A 12 -13.00 -10.79 -3.93
N GLU A 13 -12.76 -9.55 -4.40
CA GLU A 13 -12.39 -9.28 -5.78
C GLU A 13 -10.99 -9.83 -6.12
N ALA A 14 -10.02 -9.77 -5.19
CA ALA A 14 -8.68 -10.33 -5.39
C ALA A 14 -8.69 -11.86 -5.54
N LYS A 15 -9.66 -12.57 -4.95
CA LYS A 15 -9.86 -14.03 -5.10
C LYS A 15 -10.27 -14.44 -6.52
N GLU A 16 -10.67 -13.51 -7.37
CA GLU A 16 -10.89 -13.77 -8.79
C GLU A 16 -9.57 -13.94 -9.56
N TYR A 17 -8.46 -13.43 -9.03
CA TYR A 17 -7.14 -13.43 -9.66
C TYR A 17 -6.17 -14.45 -9.02
N PHE A 18 -6.39 -14.80 -7.76
CA PHE A 18 -5.47 -15.66 -6.98
C PHE A 18 -6.25 -16.69 -6.17
N ASP A 19 -5.74 -17.91 -6.13
CA ASP A 19 -6.22 -18.89 -5.16
C ASP A 19 -6.00 -18.36 -3.73
N GLU A 20 -6.95 -18.63 -2.83
CA GLU A 20 -6.86 -18.15 -1.45
C GLU A 20 -5.56 -18.62 -0.77
N SER A 21 -5.07 -19.82 -1.06
CA SER A 21 -3.79 -20.32 -0.56
C SER A 21 -2.58 -19.52 -1.03
N GLN A 22 -2.71 -18.70 -2.07
CA GLN A 22 -1.64 -17.82 -2.56
C GLN A 22 -1.71 -16.42 -1.93
N ILE A 23 -2.77 -16.09 -1.21
CA ILE A 23 -2.93 -14.79 -0.58
C ILE A 23 -2.40 -14.87 0.86
N VAL A 24 -1.37 -14.08 1.17
CA VAL A 24 -0.85 -13.93 2.54
C VAL A 24 -1.79 -13.06 3.37
N GLY A 25 -2.23 -11.95 2.79
CA GLY A 25 -3.14 -11.03 3.43
C GLY A 25 -3.39 -9.79 2.58
N ILE A 26 -4.38 -9.01 2.99
CA ILE A 26 -4.72 -7.71 2.42
C ILE A 26 -4.75 -6.65 3.52
N PHE A 27 -4.21 -5.48 3.23
CA PHE A 27 -3.88 -4.44 4.19
C PHE A 27 -4.32 -3.09 3.65
N LEU A 28 -4.97 -2.29 4.49
CA LEU A 28 -5.31 -0.92 4.15
C LEU A 28 -4.05 -0.08 3.94
N GLN A 29 -4.09 0.77 2.93
CA GLN A 29 -3.13 1.84 2.67
C GLN A 29 -3.85 3.20 2.69
N GLY A 30 -3.21 4.23 3.22
CA GLY A 30 -3.65 5.61 3.01
C GLY A 30 -4.21 6.31 4.24
N SER A 31 -5.05 7.33 3.99
CA SER A 31 -5.45 8.34 4.98
C SER A 31 -6.21 7.77 6.18
N GLN A 32 -6.98 6.72 6.00
CA GLN A 32 -7.75 6.07 7.07
C GLN A 32 -6.85 5.51 8.18
N ASN A 33 -5.61 5.10 7.84
CA ASN A 33 -4.65 4.63 8.84
C ASN A 33 -4.23 5.74 9.83
N TYR A 34 -4.47 6.99 9.48
CA TYR A 34 -4.02 8.17 10.22
C TYR A 34 -5.19 9.03 10.73
N GLY A 35 -6.43 8.61 10.52
CA GLY A 35 -7.62 9.40 10.85
C GLY A 35 -7.73 10.71 10.08
N LEU A 36 -7.23 10.72 8.84
CA LEU A 36 -7.18 11.88 7.97
C LEU A 36 -8.08 11.72 6.74
N ASP A 37 -8.96 10.73 6.78
CA ASP A 37 -9.96 10.50 5.74
C ASP A 37 -11.11 11.49 5.83
N LEU A 38 -11.68 11.81 4.68
CA LEU A 38 -12.88 12.62 4.52
C LEU A 38 -14.04 11.75 4.07
N PRO A 39 -15.30 12.19 4.25
CA PRO A 39 -16.44 11.50 3.66
C PRO A 39 -16.23 11.33 2.15
N GLY A 40 -16.26 10.08 1.69
CA GLY A 40 -15.99 9.73 0.28
C GLY A 40 -14.54 9.49 -0.08
N SER A 41 -13.62 9.47 0.89
CA SER A 41 -12.22 9.05 0.63
C SER A 41 -12.15 7.64 0.07
N ASP A 42 -11.25 7.46 -0.91
CA ASP A 42 -10.95 6.16 -1.51
C ASP A 42 -10.34 5.21 -0.46
N VAL A 43 -10.56 3.92 -0.64
CA VAL A 43 -9.88 2.87 0.12
C VAL A 43 -8.93 2.16 -0.83
N ASP A 44 -7.64 2.36 -0.61
CA ASP A 44 -6.60 1.63 -1.32
C ASP A 44 -6.06 0.50 -0.46
N THR A 45 -5.72 -0.61 -1.08
CA THR A 45 -5.21 -1.78 -0.36
C THR A 45 -3.95 -2.35 -1.01
N LYS A 46 -3.15 -3.03 -0.19
CA LYS A 46 -2.02 -3.83 -0.63
C LYS A 46 -2.28 -5.29 -0.31
N LEU A 47 -2.18 -6.13 -1.33
CA LEU A 47 -2.33 -7.57 -1.22
C LEU A 47 -0.98 -8.22 -1.44
N ILE A 48 -0.56 -9.05 -0.48
CA ILE A 48 0.67 -9.84 -0.57
C ILE A 48 0.33 -11.23 -1.04
N THR A 49 1.02 -11.68 -2.09
CA THR A 49 0.87 -13.04 -2.63
C THR A 49 2.15 -13.86 -2.43
N VAL A 50 1.99 -15.19 -2.33
CA VAL A 50 3.08 -16.14 -2.48
C VAL A 50 3.02 -16.78 -3.85
N PRO A 51 4.17 -17.03 -4.51
CA PRO A 51 4.19 -17.72 -5.78
C PRO A 51 3.83 -19.19 -5.60
N SER A 52 3.20 -19.79 -6.60
CA SER A 52 3.04 -21.23 -6.63
C SER A 52 4.40 -21.92 -6.81
N PHE A 53 4.47 -23.21 -6.45
CA PHE A 53 5.67 -24.01 -6.76
C PHE A 53 6.01 -24.00 -8.26
N TYR A 54 5.00 -24.00 -9.11
CA TYR A 54 5.16 -23.96 -10.55
C TYR A 54 5.77 -22.62 -11.04
N ASP A 55 5.38 -21.51 -10.43
CA ASP A 55 5.96 -20.18 -10.75
C ASP A 55 7.45 -20.12 -10.38
N ILE A 56 7.81 -20.73 -9.24
CA ILE A 56 9.22 -20.81 -8.80
C ILE A 56 10.01 -21.74 -9.74
N ALA A 57 9.48 -22.93 -10.04
CA ALA A 57 10.15 -23.92 -10.87
C ALA A 57 10.41 -23.43 -12.30
N LEU A 58 9.48 -22.65 -12.85
CA LEU A 58 9.60 -22.02 -14.17
C LEU A 58 10.28 -20.65 -14.14
N ASN A 59 10.79 -20.21 -13.00
CA ASN A 59 11.40 -18.90 -12.82
C ASN A 59 10.54 -17.75 -13.37
N LYS A 60 9.20 -17.82 -13.15
CA LYS A 60 8.31 -16.76 -13.59
C LYS A 60 8.58 -15.45 -12.84
N LYS A 61 8.36 -14.35 -13.55
CA LYS A 61 8.52 -13.02 -12.98
C LYS A 61 7.56 -12.82 -11.79
N PRO A 62 8.06 -12.33 -10.65
CA PRO A 62 7.20 -12.02 -9.51
C PRO A 62 6.08 -11.03 -9.84
N VAL A 63 4.89 -11.25 -9.30
CA VAL A 63 3.73 -10.36 -9.48
C VAL A 63 4.03 -8.99 -8.86
N SER A 64 3.77 -7.94 -9.62
CA SER A 64 3.75 -6.55 -9.17
C SER A 64 2.86 -5.76 -10.10
N THR A 65 1.58 -5.64 -9.78
CA THR A 65 0.59 -4.95 -10.60
C THR A 65 -0.47 -4.30 -9.72
N THR A 66 -1.12 -3.27 -10.22
CA THR A 66 -2.24 -2.59 -9.55
C THR A 66 -3.52 -2.91 -10.31
N HIS A 67 -4.51 -3.40 -9.61
CA HIS A 67 -5.87 -3.53 -10.10
C HIS A 67 -6.66 -2.27 -9.71
N ILE A 68 -7.30 -1.65 -10.70
CA ILE A 68 -8.14 -0.45 -10.51
C ILE A 68 -9.60 -0.90 -10.59
N ARG A 69 -10.33 -0.68 -9.51
CA ARG A 69 -11.75 -1.02 -9.38
C ARG A 69 -12.62 -0.02 -10.15
N ALA A 70 -13.86 -0.39 -10.38
CA ALA A 70 -14.83 0.47 -11.08
C ALA A 70 -15.12 1.81 -10.36
N ASN A 71 -14.87 1.88 -9.05
CA ASN A 71 -14.98 3.08 -8.23
C ASN A 71 -13.65 3.84 -8.05
N GLU A 72 -12.65 3.56 -8.89
CA GLU A 72 -11.31 4.14 -8.89
C GLU A 72 -10.42 3.78 -7.67
N GLU A 73 -10.87 2.90 -6.78
CA GLU A 73 -10.03 2.35 -5.71
C GLU A 73 -9.00 1.37 -6.26
N HIS A 74 -7.86 1.26 -5.56
CA HIS A 74 -6.75 0.44 -6.01
C HIS A 74 -6.49 -0.76 -5.11
N ILE A 75 -6.15 -1.89 -5.73
CA ILE A 75 -5.60 -3.07 -5.06
C ILE A 75 -4.20 -3.32 -5.64
N ASP A 76 -3.16 -3.05 -4.85
CA ASP A 76 -1.78 -3.33 -5.24
C ASP A 76 -1.44 -4.80 -4.97
N PHE A 77 -1.33 -5.61 -6.00
CA PHE A 77 -0.88 -7.01 -5.92
C PHE A 77 0.63 -7.08 -5.98
N LYS A 78 1.23 -7.70 -4.98
CA LYS A 78 2.68 -7.85 -4.94
C LYS A 78 3.12 -9.17 -4.32
N ASP A 79 4.01 -9.87 -5.03
CA ASP A 79 4.69 -11.06 -4.56
C ASP A 79 5.52 -10.77 -3.29
N VAL A 80 5.48 -11.68 -2.32
CA VAL A 80 6.18 -11.57 -1.04
C VAL A 80 7.69 -11.30 -1.22
N ARG A 81 8.32 -11.87 -2.23
CA ARG A 81 9.75 -11.65 -2.53
C ARG A 81 10.05 -10.17 -2.81
N LEU A 82 9.19 -9.51 -3.59
CA LEU A 82 9.30 -8.08 -3.88
C LEU A 82 8.91 -7.25 -2.66
N TYR A 83 7.94 -7.73 -1.87
CA TYR A 83 7.50 -7.03 -0.67
C TYR A 83 8.61 -6.95 0.38
N MET A 84 9.32 -8.06 0.64
CA MET A 84 10.47 -8.09 1.55
C MET A 84 11.59 -7.14 1.06
N GLU A 85 11.77 -7.01 -0.24
CA GLU A 85 12.73 -6.04 -0.80
C GLU A 85 12.31 -4.58 -0.52
N THR A 86 11.00 -4.27 -0.51
CA THR A 86 10.52 -2.91 -0.14
C THR A 86 10.77 -2.59 1.33
N PHE A 87 10.65 -3.57 2.23
CA PHE A 87 11.01 -3.42 3.64
C PHE A 87 12.52 -3.16 3.79
N ARG A 88 13.35 -3.93 3.11
CA ARG A 88 14.80 -3.76 3.10
C ARG A 88 15.21 -2.37 2.57
N LYS A 89 14.45 -1.82 1.62
CA LYS A 89 14.65 -0.47 1.09
C LYS A 89 14.12 0.63 2.00
N GLN A 90 13.44 0.29 3.10
CA GLN A 90 12.78 1.23 4.00
C GLN A 90 11.78 2.13 3.25
N ASN A 91 10.99 1.52 2.35
CA ASN A 91 9.96 2.24 1.63
C ASN A 91 8.74 2.43 2.54
N LEU A 92 8.50 3.66 2.98
CA LEU A 92 7.46 4.00 3.95
C LEU A 92 6.06 3.61 3.48
N ASN A 93 5.74 3.79 2.19
CA ASN A 93 4.45 3.42 1.62
C ASN A 93 4.17 1.92 1.68
N PHE A 94 5.19 1.10 1.94
CA PHE A 94 5.06 -0.35 2.10
C PHE A 94 5.23 -0.79 3.55
N LEU A 95 6.00 -0.06 4.36
CA LEU A 95 6.16 -0.34 5.78
C LEU A 95 4.86 -0.09 6.57
N GLU A 96 4.02 0.85 6.13
CA GLU A 96 2.78 1.21 6.83
C GLU A 96 1.83 0.04 7.07
N ILE A 97 1.85 -1.00 6.22
CA ILE A 97 0.99 -2.18 6.40
C ILE A 97 1.30 -3.00 7.67
N LEU A 98 2.51 -2.85 8.23
CA LEU A 98 2.86 -3.49 9.51
C LEU A 98 2.19 -2.80 10.70
N PHE A 99 1.63 -1.61 10.50
CA PHE A 99 1.03 -0.75 11.52
C PHE A 99 -0.47 -0.55 11.34
N THR A 100 -1.04 -0.94 10.20
CA THR A 100 -2.47 -0.76 9.96
C THR A 100 -3.32 -1.67 10.85
N PRO A 101 -4.40 -1.15 11.47
CA PRO A 101 -5.37 -1.98 12.17
C PRO A 101 -6.39 -2.64 11.21
N TYR A 102 -6.42 -2.21 9.95
CA TYR A 102 -7.37 -2.69 8.94
C TYR A 102 -6.69 -3.71 8.03
N ALA A 103 -6.65 -4.94 8.48
CA ALA A 103 -6.00 -6.03 7.77
C ALA A 103 -6.80 -7.33 7.88
N TRP A 104 -6.79 -8.11 6.81
CA TRP A 104 -7.13 -9.53 6.86
C TRP A 104 -5.87 -10.33 6.54
N VAL A 105 -5.57 -11.30 7.37
CA VAL A 105 -4.42 -12.19 7.21
C VAL A 105 -4.93 -13.62 7.08
N ASN A 106 -4.45 -14.32 6.06
CA ASN A 106 -4.80 -15.71 5.86
C ASN A 106 -4.28 -16.56 7.04
N PRO A 107 -5.14 -17.38 7.65
CA PRO A 107 -4.72 -18.27 8.75
C PRO A 107 -3.49 -19.15 8.43
N LEU A 108 -3.28 -19.52 7.17
CA LEU A 108 -2.10 -20.28 6.73
C LEU A 108 -0.77 -19.55 6.97
N TYR A 109 -0.79 -18.22 7.02
CA TYR A 109 0.40 -17.36 7.14
C TYR A 109 0.38 -16.50 8.41
N ALA A 110 -0.60 -16.70 9.30
CA ALA A 110 -0.81 -15.86 10.46
C ALA A 110 0.41 -15.81 11.38
N ASP A 111 1.06 -16.95 11.64
CA ASP A 111 2.23 -17.02 12.50
C ASP A 111 3.41 -16.22 11.92
N GLN A 112 3.66 -16.35 10.60
CA GLN A 112 4.74 -15.64 9.92
C GLN A 112 4.46 -14.13 9.90
N TRP A 113 3.20 -13.75 9.63
CA TRP A 113 2.81 -12.34 9.64
C TRP A 113 2.91 -11.72 11.03
N ASN A 114 2.40 -12.39 12.06
CA ASN A 114 2.46 -11.92 13.44
C ASN A 114 3.92 -11.69 13.89
N ARG A 115 4.86 -12.55 13.51
CA ARG A 115 6.29 -12.34 13.78
C ARG A 115 6.83 -11.08 13.13
N LEU A 116 6.38 -10.71 11.91
CA LEU A 116 6.76 -9.43 11.29
C LEU A 116 6.17 -8.26 12.06
N VAL A 117 4.90 -8.33 12.48
CA VAL A 117 4.23 -7.29 13.26
C VAL A 117 4.86 -7.11 14.65
N GLU A 118 5.25 -8.19 15.33
CA GLU A 118 5.98 -8.15 16.61
C GLU A 118 7.32 -7.39 16.49
N HIS A 119 7.97 -7.49 15.33
CA HIS A 119 9.27 -6.85 15.07
C HIS A 119 9.15 -5.57 14.23
N ARG A 120 7.94 -5.05 14.01
CA ARG A 120 7.68 -3.92 13.11
C ARG A 120 8.52 -2.67 13.39
N GLU A 121 8.74 -2.35 14.66
CA GLU A 121 9.57 -1.20 15.05
C GLU A 121 11.05 -1.42 14.67
N ALA A 122 11.57 -2.62 14.91
CA ALA A 122 12.93 -2.96 14.50
C ALA A 122 13.06 -2.95 12.97
N ILE A 123 12.05 -3.45 12.25
CA ILE A 123 12.01 -3.42 10.78
C ILE A 123 11.97 -1.98 10.26
N ALA A 124 11.14 -1.11 10.86
CA ALA A 124 11.02 0.29 10.46
C ALA A 124 12.30 1.10 10.71
N HIS A 125 13.11 0.71 11.69
CA HIS A 125 14.36 1.41 12.06
C HIS A 125 15.64 0.68 11.62
N MET A 126 15.54 -0.42 10.87
CA MET A 126 16.72 -1.24 10.53
C MET A 126 17.78 -0.51 9.71
N ASN A 127 17.40 0.53 8.97
CA ASN A 127 18.33 1.33 8.18
C ASN A 127 17.90 2.80 8.09
N PRO A 128 18.28 3.64 9.08
CA PRO A 128 17.88 5.05 9.13
C PRO A 128 18.28 5.85 7.89
N TYR A 129 19.44 5.57 7.31
CA TYR A 129 19.88 6.25 6.09
C TYR A 129 18.93 5.99 4.90
N ARG A 130 18.49 4.74 4.72
CA ARG A 130 17.52 4.39 3.68
C ARG A 130 16.15 4.97 3.97
N ALA A 131 15.73 4.99 5.25
CA ALA A 131 14.47 5.60 5.66
C ALA A 131 14.44 7.09 5.30
N VAL A 132 15.48 7.87 5.67
CA VAL A 132 15.61 9.29 5.31
C VAL A 132 15.63 9.48 3.79
N LYS A 133 16.34 8.63 3.05
CA LYS A 133 16.36 8.69 1.59
C LYS A 133 14.97 8.41 0.98
N SER A 134 14.23 7.45 1.52
CA SER A 134 12.86 7.15 1.10
C SER A 134 11.92 8.31 1.39
N MET A 135 11.96 8.87 2.60
CA MET A 135 11.19 10.06 3.00
C MET A 135 11.46 11.24 2.07
N LYS A 136 12.75 11.54 1.83
CA LYS A 136 13.13 12.60 0.90
C LYS A 136 12.54 12.38 -0.50
N GLY A 137 12.58 11.14 -1.01
CA GLY A 137 12.01 10.80 -2.32
C GLY A 137 10.51 11.08 -2.38
N ILE A 138 9.76 10.62 -1.37
CA ILE A 138 8.31 10.86 -1.26
C ILE A 138 8.02 12.36 -1.13
N ALA A 139 8.74 13.07 -0.25
CA ALA A 139 8.54 14.51 -0.06
C ALA A 139 8.78 15.30 -1.35
N MET A 140 9.86 15.00 -2.08
CA MET A 140 10.14 15.66 -3.36
C MET A 140 9.09 15.35 -4.41
N GLU A 141 8.62 14.11 -4.50
CA GLU A 141 7.53 13.72 -5.40
C GLU A 141 6.25 14.53 -5.09
N LYS A 142 5.84 14.58 -3.82
CA LYS A 142 4.62 15.31 -3.41
C LYS A 142 4.77 16.82 -3.58
N PHE A 143 5.95 17.37 -3.31
CA PHE A 143 6.26 18.77 -3.54
C PHE A 143 6.08 19.15 -5.03
N HIS A 144 6.67 18.37 -5.94
CA HIS A 144 6.48 18.61 -7.37
C HIS A 144 5.05 18.39 -7.85
N ALA A 145 4.35 17.40 -7.27
CA ALA A 145 2.96 17.12 -7.63
C ALA A 145 1.97 18.20 -7.18
N MET A 146 2.34 19.02 -6.17
CA MET A 146 1.48 20.10 -5.69
C MET A 146 1.14 21.15 -6.76
N GLU A 147 2.11 21.47 -7.62
CA GLU A 147 1.97 22.50 -8.65
C GLU A 147 1.78 21.92 -10.06
N HIS A 148 1.83 20.58 -10.18
CA HIS A 148 1.75 19.94 -11.49
C HIS A 148 0.33 20.00 -12.07
N PRO A 149 0.14 20.56 -13.31
CA PRO A 149 -1.18 20.79 -13.90
C PRO A 149 -1.78 19.50 -14.51
N TYR A 150 -2.07 18.52 -13.69
CA TYR A 150 -2.85 17.36 -14.14
C TYR A 150 -4.25 17.81 -14.60
N PRO A 151 -4.81 17.27 -15.70
CA PRO A 151 -6.12 17.65 -16.20
C PRO A 151 -7.23 17.64 -15.13
N SER A 152 -7.23 16.64 -14.25
CA SER A 152 -8.20 16.50 -13.14
C SER A 152 -7.99 17.50 -11.99
N LYS A 153 -6.90 18.28 -12.00
CA LYS A 153 -6.51 19.21 -10.92
C LYS A 153 -6.50 20.67 -11.33
N LEU A 154 -6.74 20.99 -12.60
CA LEU A 154 -6.66 22.36 -13.13
C LEU A 154 -7.55 23.34 -12.38
N GLU A 155 -8.78 22.96 -12.03
CA GLU A 155 -9.71 23.82 -11.31
C GLU A 155 -9.22 24.13 -9.89
N ILE A 156 -8.72 23.13 -9.17
CA ILE A 156 -8.21 23.30 -7.80
C ILE A 156 -6.94 24.16 -7.80
N LEU A 157 -6.05 23.95 -8.78
CA LEU A 157 -4.84 24.75 -8.96
C LEU A 157 -5.16 26.19 -9.30
N ALA A 158 -6.15 26.45 -10.19
CA ALA A 158 -6.57 27.80 -10.52
C ALA A 158 -7.15 28.54 -9.30
N ARG A 159 -7.84 27.82 -8.40
CA ARG A 159 -8.45 28.40 -7.21
C ARG A 159 -7.48 28.61 -6.05
N MET A 160 -6.59 27.67 -5.79
CA MET A 160 -5.75 27.62 -4.60
C MET A 160 -4.26 27.83 -4.87
N GLY A 161 -3.82 27.75 -6.12
CA GLY A 161 -2.41 27.82 -6.50
C GLY A 161 -1.65 26.51 -6.30
N TYR A 162 -2.23 25.52 -5.62
CA TYR A 162 -1.62 24.22 -5.36
C TYR A 162 -2.68 23.14 -5.12
N ASP A 163 -2.29 21.85 -5.18
CA ASP A 163 -3.15 20.72 -4.80
C ASP A 163 -3.06 20.44 -3.28
N PRO A 164 -4.11 20.73 -2.49
CA PRO A 164 -4.11 20.50 -1.03
C PRO A 164 -3.92 19.02 -0.63
N LYS A 165 -4.36 18.07 -1.47
CA LYS A 165 -4.14 16.64 -1.22
C LYS A 165 -2.65 16.29 -1.23
N GLN A 166 -1.89 16.88 -2.17
CA GLN A 166 -0.43 16.65 -2.22
C GLN A 166 0.30 17.34 -1.07
N LEU A 167 -0.12 18.55 -0.69
CA LEU A 167 0.41 19.21 0.51
C LEU A 167 0.17 18.36 1.76
N HIS A 168 -1.04 17.84 1.94
CA HIS A 168 -1.35 16.94 3.04
C HIS A 168 -0.43 15.71 3.08
N HIS A 169 -0.19 15.08 1.92
CA HIS A 169 0.74 13.95 1.82
C HIS A 169 2.21 14.34 2.05
N LEU A 170 2.58 15.58 1.78
CA LEU A 170 3.93 16.09 2.00
C LEU A 170 4.25 16.29 3.49
N VAL A 171 3.27 16.75 4.27
CA VAL A 171 3.47 17.09 5.70
C VAL A 171 3.12 15.94 6.66
N ARG A 172 2.52 14.88 6.17
CA ARG A 172 2.23 13.65 6.90
C ARG A 172 3.49 12.81 7.10
#